data_ef3d017922fc4403a812086312b64680
#
_entry.id   ef3d017922fc4403a812086312b64680
#
_cell.length_a   1.000
_cell.length_b   1.000
_cell.length_c   1.000
_cell.angle_alpha   90.00
_cell.angle_beta   90.00
_cell.angle_gamma   90.00
#
_symmetry.space_group_name_H-M   'P 1'
#
loop_
_entity.id
_entity.type
_entity.pdbx_description
1 polymer ?
#
loop_
_entity_poly.entity_id
_entity_poly.type
_entity_poly.pdbx_seq_one_letter_code
_entity_poly.pdbx_strand_id
1 'polypeptide(L)'
;MKLHAISRALTCTLIGAMAPTVLLAETGINPNISAVINVGYTDRSDFHGIGNLPIDGDHSAGPDDGFWLDHTELALSAAFDEMFYGKVTTVLEEHDGSTEVELEEAFVQTMAMPYGLSVRGGRFMSNLGYLNSKHTHTDNYVDRPLVYRAFVGSHYYDDGVRLNWIAPTETYIELGAEAFKGGQFPAAASSNIGATNVYAKFGDDFDESNSWQAGISWLRTDNDFGECSTHDHGDDHDDHDDHDDHDDHDDHDDHGFEFGACDFDGNKDFYVADFVWKWAPNGNYKYQSLTWQSEYFYVKEDGWYGEEHEGAFERELRQDDHNTGWYSSVVYRWSPNWSAGIRYSELKPSDTYSDGFKPKATDLMVDWNYSHFATVRLQYTRDESMEDMDDDIFSIQFVGSMGAHGAHLF
;
A
#
# COMPACT_ATOMS: atom_id res chain seq x y z
N MET A 1 35.28 68.74 51.72
CA MET A 1 36.60 69.14 51.21
C MET A 1 36.98 68.28 50.02
N LYS A 2 37.34 68.91 48.92
CA LYS A 2 37.79 68.40 47.60
C LYS A 2 36.70 67.98 46.57
N LEU A 3 36.47 68.95 45.71
CA LEU A 3 35.93 68.87 44.37
C LEU A 3 36.80 67.97 43.49
N HIS A 4 36.19 67.27 42.60
CA HIS A 4 36.84 66.82 41.36
C HIS A 4 35.91 67.07 40.17
N ALA A 5 36.57 67.67 39.17
CA ALA A 5 35.98 68.28 37.99
C ALA A 5 35.38 67.26 37.02
N ILE A 6 34.35 67.70 36.36
CA ILE A 6 33.67 67.07 35.24
C ILE A 6 34.39 67.43 33.95
N SER A 7 34.96 66.45 33.26
CA SER A 7 35.42 66.61 31.90
C SER A 7 34.34 66.06 30.95
N ARG A 8 33.69 66.94 30.16
CA ARG A 8 32.77 66.54 29.07
C ARG A 8 33.60 66.28 27.84
N ALA A 9 33.63 65.00 27.44
CA ALA A 9 34.08 64.60 26.10
C ALA A 9 32.86 64.51 25.20
N LEU A 10 32.86 65.32 24.15
CA LEU A 10 31.85 65.34 23.09
C LEU A 10 32.18 64.22 22.11
N THR A 11 31.42 63.17 22.14
CA THR A 11 31.58 62.06 21.14
C THR A 11 30.59 62.29 20.01
N CYS A 12 31.11 62.63 18.83
CA CYS A 12 30.35 62.62 17.59
C CYS A 12 29.99 61.19 17.19
N THR A 13 28.72 60.86 17.30
CA THR A 13 28.19 59.59 16.78
C THR A 13 27.93 59.77 15.27
N LEU A 14 28.77 59.12 14.45
CA LEU A 14 28.49 58.90 13.05
C LEU A 14 27.29 57.87 13.00
N ILE A 15 26.14 58.35 12.59
CA ILE A 15 25.03 57.48 12.19
C ILE A 15 25.37 56.95 10.79
N GLY A 16 26.00 55.81 10.74
CA GLY A 16 26.11 55.01 9.51
C GLY A 16 24.73 54.47 9.18
N ALA A 17 24.17 54.94 8.07
CA ALA A 17 22.97 54.34 7.50
C ALA A 17 23.31 52.88 7.09
N MET A 18 22.97 51.92 7.94
CA MET A 18 22.86 50.52 7.56
C MET A 18 21.67 50.40 6.60
N ALA A 19 21.95 50.29 5.31
CA ALA A 19 20.98 49.80 4.35
C ALA A 19 20.54 48.39 4.85
N PRO A 20 19.25 48.10 4.90
CA PRO A 20 18.80 46.74 5.19
C PRO A 20 19.36 45.87 4.06
N THR A 21 20.33 45.04 4.37
CA THR A 21 20.64 43.85 3.55
C THR A 21 19.40 42.97 3.63
N VAL A 22 18.57 43.06 2.61
CA VAL A 22 17.58 42.03 2.35
C VAL A 22 18.38 40.77 2.11
N LEU A 23 18.50 39.94 3.15
CA LEU A 23 18.83 38.54 2.93
C LEU A 23 17.69 38.01 2.08
N LEU A 24 17.92 37.93 0.77
CA LEU A 24 17.20 37.02 -0.08
C LEU A 24 17.57 35.63 0.48
N ALA A 25 16.71 35.10 1.35
CA ALA A 25 16.69 33.67 1.58
C ALA A 25 16.57 33.08 0.17
N GLU A 26 17.61 32.41 -0.29
CA GLU A 26 17.49 31.51 -1.41
C GLU A 26 16.41 30.51 -0.97
N THR A 27 15.19 30.71 -1.44
CA THR A 27 14.14 29.71 -1.39
C THR A 27 14.48 28.66 -2.46
N GLY A 28 15.65 28.06 -2.32
CA GLY A 28 15.97 26.85 -3.04
C GLY A 28 15.03 25.79 -2.51
N ILE A 29 14.07 25.38 -3.31
CA ILE A 29 13.35 24.14 -3.08
C ILE A 29 14.42 23.07 -3.02
N ASN A 30 14.71 22.59 -1.81
CA ASN A 30 15.64 21.50 -1.61
C ASN A 30 14.79 20.26 -1.35
N PRO A 31 14.45 19.46 -2.37
CA PRO A 31 13.60 18.29 -2.19
C PRO A 31 14.32 17.26 -1.31
N ASN A 32 13.58 16.66 -0.42
CA ASN A 32 13.99 15.44 0.20
C ASN A 32 14.00 14.33 -0.86
N ILE A 33 15.12 13.66 -0.99
CA ILE A 33 15.31 12.54 -1.90
C ILE A 33 15.51 11.30 -1.03
N SER A 34 14.74 10.26 -1.30
CA SER A 34 14.92 8.94 -0.69
C SER A 34 14.86 7.86 -1.74
N ALA A 35 15.61 6.79 -1.48
CA ALA A 35 15.51 5.56 -2.24
C ALA A 35 15.40 4.39 -1.26
N VAL A 36 14.56 3.43 -1.59
CA VAL A 36 14.42 2.17 -0.86
C VAL A 36 14.72 1.04 -1.82
N ILE A 37 15.63 0.17 -1.43
CA ILE A 37 15.98 -1.04 -2.19
C ILE A 37 15.38 -2.21 -1.43
N ASN A 38 14.55 -2.98 -2.11
CA ASN A 38 13.91 -4.19 -1.61
C ASN A 38 14.32 -5.36 -2.49
N VAL A 39 15.11 -6.28 -1.94
CA VAL A 39 15.62 -7.46 -2.65
C VAL A 39 15.47 -8.69 -1.79
N GLY A 40 15.30 -9.84 -2.41
CA GLY A 40 15.17 -11.07 -1.67
C GLY A 40 15.42 -12.33 -2.47
N TYR A 41 15.20 -13.43 -1.77
CA TYR A 41 15.18 -14.77 -2.32
C TYR A 41 14.03 -15.52 -1.67
N THR A 42 13.23 -16.19 -2.47
CA THR A 42 12.13 -17.04 -2.03
C THR A 42 12.33 -18.46 -2.56
N ASP A 43 12.04 -19.45 -1.73
CA ASP A 43 12.01 -20.87 -2.06
C ASP A 43 10.60 -21.38 -1.77
N ARG A 44 9.92 -21.87 -2.78
CA ARG A 44 8.53 -22.35 -2.73
C ARG A 44 8.48 -23.83 -3.00
N SER A 45 7.62 -24.54 -2.29
CA SER A 45 7.40 -25.98 -2.53
C SER A 45 6.59 -26.23 -3.79
N ASP A 46 5.63 -25.35 -4.06
CA ASP A 46 4.78 -25.35 -5.26
C ASP A 46 4.40 -23.90 -5.62
N PHE A 47 4.39 -23.55 -6.90
CA PHE A 47 3.97 -22.23 -7.34
C PHE A 47 2.55 -22.30 -7.93
N HIS A 48 1.61 -21.78 -7.18
CA HIS A 48 0.23 -21.74 -7.62
C HIS A 48 -0.36 -20.40 -7.19
N GLY A 49 -0.47 -19.41 -7.88
CA GLY A 49 -1.11 -18.13 -7.57
C GLY A 49 -1.97 -18.05 -6.29
N ILE A 50 -2.95 -17.20 -6.23
CA ILE A 50 -3.89 -17.12 -5.10
C ILE A 50 -5.21 -17.88 -5.41
N GLY A 51 -5.20 -18.95 -6.22
CA GLY A 51 -6.39 -19.76 -6.49
C GLY A 51 -7.56 -19.01 -7.14
N ASN A 52 -8.71 -19.65 -7.21
CA ASN A 52 -9.94 -19.24 -7.90
C ASN A 52 -10.63 -17.98 -7.35
N LEU A 53 -9.90 -16.95 -6.98
CA LEU A 53 -10.47 -15.67 -6.61
C LEU A 53 -10.39 -14.71 -7.79
N PRO A 54 -11.34 -13.79 -7.96
CA PRO A 54 -11.25 -12.75 -8.98
C PRO A 54 -10.13 -11.79 -8.60
N ILE A 55 -8.91 -12.20 -8.89
CA ILE A 55 -7.70 -11.49 -8.56
C ILE A 55 -7.08 -11.08 -9.88
N ASP A 56 -7.04 -9.77 -10.07
CA ASP A 56 -6.25 -9.16 -11.11
C ASP A 56 -5.39 -8.07 -10.47
N GLY A 57 -4.12 -8.11 -10.75
CA GLY A 57 -3.15 -7.16 -10.20
C GLY A 57 -1.78 -7.81 -10.12
N ASP A 58 -0.79 -7.17 -10.70
CA ASP A 58 0.59 -7.64 -10.82
C ASP A 58 1.25 -8.07 -9.50
N HIS A 59 0.70 -7.62 -8.36
CA HIS A 59 1.24 -7.88 -7.01
C HIS A 59 0.44 -8.86 -6.17
N SER A 60 -0.56 -9.52 -6.75
CA SER A 60 -1.45 -10.43 -6.02
C SER A 60 -0.78 -11.74 -5.63
N ALA A 61 0.14 -12.26 -6.44
CA ALA A 61 0.78 -13.57 -6.25
C ALA A 61 1.86 -13.62 -5.14
N GLY A 62 2.37 -12.46 -4.70
CA GLY A 62 3.53 -12.39 -3.81
C GLY A 62 4.84 -12.60 -4.55
N PRO A 63 6.00 -12.70 -3.86
CA PRO A 63 7.30 -12.83 -4.51
C PRO A 63 7.43 -14.13 -5.31
N ASP A 64 8.04 -14.05 -6.47
CA ASP A 64 8.38 -15.21 -7.32
C ASP A 64 9.39 -16.14 -6.64
N ASP A 65 9.47 -17.37 -7.14
CA ASP A 65 10.49 -18.32 -6.73
C ASP A 65 11.87 -17.87 -7.23
N GLY A 66 12.88 -17.96 -6.38
CA GLY A 66 14.24 -17.53 -6.68
C GLY A 66 14.60 -16.14 -6.18
N PHE A 67 15.53 -15.47 -6.87
CA PHE A 67 15.92 -14.10 -6.55
C PHE A 67 14.97 -13.09 -7.20
N TRP A 68 14.59 -12.09 -6.43
CA TRP A 68 13.69 -11.03 -6.87
C TRP A 68 14.16 -9.65 -6.43
N LEU A 69 13.81 -8.66 -7.22
CA LEU A 69 13.87 -7.24 -6.92
C LEU A 69 12.43 -6.73 -6.96
N ASP A 70 11.90 -6.33 -5.82
CA ASP A 70 10.52 -5.90 -5.69
C ASP A 70 10.47 -4.50 -5.07
N HIS A 71 9.52 -3.66 -5.53
CA HIS A 71 9.23 -2.33 -4.98
C HIS A 71 10.48 -1.51 -4.60
N THR A 72 11.43 -1.36 -5.54
CA THR A 72 12.53 -0.43 -5.35
C THR A 72 12.02 0.99 -5.59
N GLU A 73 11.85 1.75 -4.52
CA GLU A 73 11.26 3.09 -4.56
C GLU A 73 12.28 4.21 -4.73
N LEU A 74 11.92 5.19 -5.53
CA LEU A 74 12.56 6.50 -5.57
C LEU A 74 11.52 7.59 -5.27
N ALA A 75 11.68 8.29 -4.14
CA ALA A 75 10.75 9.33 -3.73
C ALA A 75 11.40 10.71 -3.67
N LEU A 76 10.66 11.71 -4.15
CA LEU A 76 10.98 13.13 -4.06
C LEU A 76 9.84 13.84 -3.33
N SER A 77 10.16 14.64 -2.32
CA SER A 77 9.15 15.41 -1.62
C SER A 77 9.66 16.78 -1.20
N ALA A 78 8.82 17.78 -1.28
CA ALA A 78 9.13 19.16 -0.84
C ALA A 78 7.88 19.95 -0.48
N ALA A 79 8.02 20.90 0.45
CA ALA A 79 7.08 22.00 0.52
C ALA A 79 7.42 22.99 -0.61
N PHE A 80 6.43 23.34 -1.43
CA PHE A 80 6.60 24.37 -2.45
C PHE A 80 6.64 25.75 -1.83
N ASP A 81 5.78 25.93 -0.83
CA ASP A 81 5.66 27.13 -0.01
C ASP A 81 5.02 26.79 1.35
N GLU A 82 4.53 27.79 2.05
CA GLU A 82 3.88 27.63 3.38
C GLU A 82 2.53 26.90 3.30
N MET A 83 1.91 26.85 2.12
CA MET A 83 0.56 26.31 1.90
C MET A 83 0.58 24.93 1.27
N PHE A 84 1.54 24.62 0.40
CA PHE A 84 1.53 23.44 -0.44
C PHE A 84 2.76 22.56 -0.26
N TYR A 85 2.50 21.25 -0.17
CA TYR A 85 3.50 20.17 -0.17
C TYR A 85 3.25 19.26 -1.36
N GLY A 86 4.32 18.78 -1.98
CA GLY A 86 4.24 17.80 -3.05
C GLY A 86 5.13 16.58 -2.79
N LYS A 87 4.69 15.45 -3.31
CA LYS A 87 5.44 14.19 -3.29
C LYS A 87 5.29 13.49 -4.64
N VAL A 88 6.38 12.88 -5.10
CA VAL A 88 6.40 11.95 -6.23
C VAL A 88 7.12 10.70 -5.75
N THR A 89 6.51 9.53 -5.97
CA THR A 89 7.11 8.21 -5.73
C THR A 89 6.99 7.39 -7.00
N THR A 90 8.13 6.89 -7.46
CA THR A 90 8.21 5.91 -8.54
C THR A 90 8.76 4.60 -7.99
N VAL A 91 8.24 3.51 -8.48
CA VAL A 91 8.66 2.15 -8.15
C VAL A 91 9.32 1.54 -9.38
N LEU A 92 10.40 0.81 -9.15
CA LEU A 92 11.07 -0.02 -10.16
C LEU A 92 10.77 -1.47 -9.78
N GLU A 93 10.20 -2.20 -10.71
CA GLU A 93 9.83 -3.60 -10.55
C GLU A 93 10.40 -4.42 -11.67
N GLU A 94 10.62 -5.68 -11.41
CA GLU A 94 11.00 -6.65 -12.44
C GLU A 94 9.78 -7.52 -12.76
N HIS A 95 9.35 -7.47 -14.00
CA HIS A 95 8.25 -8.29 -14.50
C HIS A 95 8.71 -9.00 -15.78
N ASP A 96 8.61 -10.33 -15.82
CA ASP A 96 9.00 -11.17 -16.98
C ASP A 96 10.41 -10.86 -17.54
N GLY A 97 11.37 -10.54 -16.64
CA GLY A 97 12.75 -10.21 -17.02
C GLY A 97 12.94 -8.81 -17.61
N SER A 98 11.91 -7.97 -17.56
CA SER A 98 11.97 -6.54 -17.91
C SER A 98 11.86 -5.68 -16.64
N THR A 99 12.54 -4.54 -16.61
CA THR A 99 12.36 -3.57 -15.53
C THR A 99 11.30 -2.56 -15.94
N GLU A 100 10.24 -2.47 -15.19
CA GLU A 100 9.17 -1.50 -15.37
C GLU A 100 9.30 -0.35 -14.37
N VAL A 101 8.80 0.82 -14.75
CA VAL A 101 8.79 2.03 -13.91
C VAL A 101 7.36 2.44 -13.71
N GLU A 102 6.88 2.27 -12.49
CA GLU A 102 5.53 2.65 -12.13
C GLU A 102 5.49 3.98 -11.37
N LEU A 103 4.50 4.83 -11.65
CA LEU A 103 4.22 6.04 -10.89
C LEU A 103 3.17 5.74 -9.82
N GLU A 104 3.63 5.45 -8.62
CA GLU A 104 2.75 5.07 -7.50
C GLU A 104 2.10 6.30 -6.83
N GLU A 105 2.85 7.38 -6.64
CA GLU A 105 2.31 8.63 -6.11
C GLU A 105 2.83 9.86 -6.87
N ALA A 106 1.96 10.80 -7.15
CA ALA A 106 2.30 12.14 -7.67
C ALA A 106 1.20 13.12 -7.26
N PHE A 107 1.34 13.80 -6.13
CA PHE A 107 0.30 14.64 -5.59
C PHE A 107 0.79 15.96 -5.02
N VAL A 108 -0.15 16.90 -4.91
CA VAL A 108 -0.01 18.13 -4.13
C VAL A 108 -1.04 18.13 -3.00
N GLN A 109 -0.62 18.56 -1.83
CA GLN A 109 -1.47 18.64 -0.64
C GLN A 109 -1.35 20.01 0.04
N THR A 110 -2.48 20.53 0.53
CA THR A 110 -2.50 21.75 1.36
C THR A 110 -2.05 21.42 2.79
N MET A 111 -1.23 22.30 3.38
CA MET A 111 -0.70 22.13 4.75
C MET A 111 -1.32 23.06 5.78
N ALA A 112 -1.77 24.22 5.37
CA ALA A 112 -2.13 25.31 6.29
C ALA A 112 -3.59 25.77 6.13
N MET A 113 -4.51 24.83 5.82
CA MET A 113 -5.93 25.16 5.81
C MET A 113 -6.47 25.30 7.25
N PRO A 114 -7.40 26.24 7.49
CA PRO A 114 -7.99 26.43 8.82
C PRO A 114 -8.85 25.23 9.25
N TYR A 115 -9.05 25.11 10.56
CA TYR A 115 -9.96 24.14 11.18
C TYR A 115 -9.59 22.66 10.98
N GLY A 116 -8.32 22.34 10.71
CA GLY A 116 -7.88 20.96 10.53
C GLY A 116 -8.24 20.35 9.16
N LEU A 117 -8.62 21.18 8.20
CA LEU A 117 -8.90 20.74 6.83
C LEU A 117 -7.61 20.59 6.02
N SER A 118 -7.59 19.62 5.13
CA SER A 118 -6.59 19.50 4.06
C SER A 118 -7.22 18.95 2.78
N VAL A 119 -6.65 19.33 1.64
CA VAL A 119 -7.02 18.84 0.33
C VAL A 119 -5.77 18.27 -0.34
N ARG A 120 -5.89 17.08 -0.92
CA ARG A 120 -4.86 16.45 -1.75
C ARG A 120 -5.42 16.23 -3.14
N GLY A 121 -4.62 16.45 -4.18
CA GLY A 121 -4.98 16.20 -5.57
C GLY A 121 -3.81 15.61 -6.34
N GLY A 122 -4.08 14.65 -7.21
CA GLY A 122 -3.11 13.90 -8.01
C GLY A 122 -3.25 12.40 -7.80
N ARG A 123 -2.19 11.63 -8.02
CA ARG A 123 -2.14 10.17 -7.76
C ARG A 123 -1.69 9.90 -6.35
N PHE A 124 -2.44 9.10 -5.61
CA PHE A 124 -2.11 8.77 -4.21
C PHE A 124 -2.85 7.51 -3.72
N MET A 125 -2.28 6.85 -2.72
CA MET A 125 -2.88 5.70 -2.05
C MET A 125 -4.16 6.10 -1.28
N SER A 126 -5.23 5.32 -1.45
CA SER A 126 -6.49 5.52 -0.74
C SER A 126 -6.33 5.24 0.77
N ASN A 127 -7.11 5.94 1.60
CA ASN A 127 -7.24 5.65 3.03
C ASN A 127 -8.26 4.52 3.31
N LEU A 128 -8.19 3.47 2.53
CA LEU A 128 -8.96 2.23 2.70
C LEU A 128 -8.28 1.36 3.76
N GLY A 129 -8.91 1.17 4.91
CA GLY A 129 -8.32 0.44 6.02
C GLY A 129 -7.05 1.09 6.60
N TYR A 130 -6.18 0.26 7.19
CA TYR A 130 -4.94 0.72 7.84
C TYR A 130 -3.70 0.54 6.95
N LEU A 131 -3.54 -0.60 6.28
CA LEU A 131 -2.34 -0.88 5.49
C LEU A 131 -2.33 -0.15 4.14
N ASN A 132 -3.48 0.04 3.49
CA ASN A 132 -3.52 0.55 2.12
C ASN A 132 -2.80 1.89 1.92
N SER A 133 -2.83 2.76 2.92
CA SER A 133 -2.15 4.06 2.85
C SER A 133 -0.64 4.02 3.13
N LYS A 134 -0.06 2.83 3.24
CA LYS A 134 1.35 2.60 3.56
C LYS A 134 2.05 1.90 2.41
N HIS A 135 3.30 2.29 2.16
CA HIS A 135 4.15 1.62 1.19
C HIS A 135 4.56 0.24 1.67
N THR A 136 4.65 -0.73 0.78
CA THR A 136 4.91 -2.15 1.09
C THR A 136 6.24 -2.38 1.81
N HIS A 137 7.28 -1.60 1.50
CA HIS A 137 8.58 -1.69 2.19
C HIS A 137 8.49 -1.37 3.70
N THR A 138 7.40 -0.74 4.16
CA THR A 138 7.15 -0.44 5.58
C THR A 138 6.43 -1.57 6.31
N ASP A 139 5.99 -2.57 5.60
CA ASP A 139 5.28 -3.72 6.16
C ASP A 139 6.21 -4.60 6.99
N ASN A 140 5.61 -5.32 7.93
CA ASN A 140 6.34 -6.23 8.80
C ASN A 140 6.55 -7.62 8.18
N TYR A 141 5.99 -7.88 7.01
CA TYR A 141 6.04 -9.15 6.29
C TYR A 141 6.53 -8.92 4.87
N VAL A 142 6.99 -9.96 4.21
CA VAL A 142 7.53 -9.89 2.84
C VAL A 142 6.44 -9.49 1.85
N ASP A 143 5.23 -9.99 2.06
CA ASP A 143 4.05 -9.76 1.24
C ASP A 143 2.87 -9.21 2.04
N ARG A 144 1.86 -8.70 1.36
CA ARG A 144 0.59 -8.26 1.96
C ARG A 144 -0.26 -9.46 2.41
N PRO A 145 -1.15 -9.28 3.42
CA PRO A 145 -2.11 -10.31 3.80
C PRO A 145 -2.99 -10.75 2.62
N LEU A 146 -3.43 -12.01 2.57
CA LEU A 146 -4.29 -12.54 1.50
C LEU A 146 -5.46 -11.61 1.15
N VAL A 147 -6.08 -10.98 2.14
CA VAL A 147 -7.22 -10.09 1.94
C VAL A 147 -6.87 -8.85 1.11
N TYR A 148 -5.65 -8.32 1.25
CA TYR A 148 -5.17 -7.21 0.42
C TYR A 148 -4.81 -7.67 -0.98
N ARG A 149 -4.10 -8.80 -1.07
CA ARG A 149 -3.71 -9.40 -2.34
C ARG A 149 -4.94 -9.73 -3.18
N ALA A 150 -5.97 -10.34 -2.55
CA ALA A 150 -7.19 -10.76 -3.23
C ALA A 150 -8.12 -9.60 -3.63
N PHE A 151 -8.27 -8.58 -2.78
CA PHE A 151 -9.36 -7.61 -2.98
C PHE A 151 -8.91 -6.27 -3.55
N VAL A 152 -7.63 -5.93 -3.42
CA VAL A 152 -7.12 -4.62 -3.87
C VAL A 152 -5.75 -4.71 -4.57
N GLY A 153 -5.30 -5.91 -4.98
CA GLY A 153 -4.05 -6.09 -5.70
C GLY A 153 -2.85 -5.58 -4.89
N SER A 154 -2.76 -5.96 -3.61
CA SER A 154 -1.76 -5.48 -2.66
C SER A 154 -2.05 -4.07 -2.10
N HIS A 155 -2.35 -3.07 -2.91
CA HIS A 155 -2.75 -1.73 -2.47
C HIS A 155 -3.50 -0.98 -3.56
N TYR A 156 -4.46 -0.14 -3.16
CA TYR A 156 -5.24 0.69 -4.08
C TYR A 156 -4.75 2.14 -4.06
N TYR A 157 -4.35 2.64 -5.21
CA TYR A 157 -4.03 4.04 -5.48
C TYR A 157 -4.60 4.44 -6.82
N ASP A 158 -4.87 5.74 -7.04
CA ASP A 158 -5.38 6.21 -8.32
C ASP A 158 -5.28 7.76 -8.41
N ASP A 159 -5.57 8.31 -9.57
CA ASP A 159 -5.66 9.74 -9.82
C ASP A 159 -6.96 10.29 -9.24
N GLY A 160 -6.87 11.25 -8.32
CA GLY A 160 -8.06 11.73 -7.64
C GLY A 160 -7.90 12.96 -6.77
N VAL A 161 -8.91 13.18 -5.95
CA VAL A 161 -8.95 14.26 -4.94
C VAL A 161 -9.40 13.69 -3.60
N ARG A 162 -8.70 14.08 -2.53
CA ARG A 162 -9.06 13.79 -1.14
C ARG A 162 -9.36 15.08 -0.40
N LEU A 163 -10.49 15.09 0.31
CA LEU A 163 -10.78 16.07 1.35
C LEU A 163 -10.64 15.37 2.71
N ASN A 164 -9.82 15.92 3.58
CA ASN A 164 -9.57 15.36 4.90
C ASN A 164 -9.80 16.43 5.98
N TRP A 165 -10.32 15.99 7.14
CA TRP A 165 -10.54 16.81 8.31
C TRP A 165 -10.08 16.10 9.57
N ILE A 166 -9.19 16.76 10.32
CA ILE A 166 -8.75 16.31 11.63
C ILE A 166 -9.43 17.20 12.67
N ALA A 167 -10.20 16.58 13.57
CA ALA A 167 -10.93 17.29 14.59
C ALA A 167 -9.95 17.93 15.60
N PRO A 168 -10.22 19.17 16.06
CA PRO A 168 -9.41 19.81 17.09
C PRO A 168 -9.81 19.33 18.50
N THR A 169 -9.69 18.03 18.74
CA THR A 169 -10.05 17.33 19.98
C THR A 169 -8.83 16.66 20.61
N GLU A 170 -8.88 16.32 21.89
CA GLU A 170 -7.80 15.55 22.56
C GLU A 170 -7.70 14.14 21.95
N THR A 171 -8.83 13.46 21.79
CA THR A 171 -8.91 12.19 21.06
C THR A 171 -8.71 12.46 19.57
N TYR A 172 -7.84 11.70 18.92
CA TYR A 172 -7.66 11.75 17.46
C TYR A 172 -8.95 11.32 16.75
N ILE A 173 -9.46 12.19 15.90
CA ILE A 173 -10.59 11.92 15.01
C ILE A 173 -10.24 12.49 13.64
N GLU A 174 -10.20 11.61 12.64
CA GLU A 174 -10.00 11.95 11.24
C GLU A 174 -11.19 11.48 10.42
N LEU A 175 -11.75 12.37 9.62
CA LEU A 175 -12.78 12.06 8.64
C LEU A 175 -12.29 12.46 7.25
N GLY A 176 -12.57 11.64 6.25
CA GLY A 176 -12.20 11.96 4.89
C GLY A 176 -13.12 11.40 3.83
N ALA A 177 -13.03 12.02 2.66
CA ALA A 177 -13.70 11.59 1.46
C ALA A 177 -12.75 11.70 0.28
N GLU A 178 -12.78 10.71 -0.60
CA GLU A 178 -11.94 10.58 -1.78
C GLU A 178 -12.79 10.32 -3.01
N ALA A 179 -12.38 10.87 -4.14
CA ALA A 179 -12.96 10.57 -5.43
C ALA A 179 -11.81 10.34 -6.42
N PHE A 180 -11.85 9.23 -7.10
CA PHE A 180 -10.81 8.76 -8.01
C PHE A 180 -11.35 8.53 -9.42
N LYS A 181 -10.47 8.52 -10.39
CA LYS A 181 -10.78 8.22 -11.78
C LYS A 181 -11.35 6.80 -11.95
N GLY A 182 -10.84 5.83 -11.18
CA GLY A 182 -11.26 4.43 -11.29
C GLY A 182 -10.53 3.67 -12.38
N GLY A 183 -9.27 4.04 -12.65
CA GLY A 183 -8.45 3.38 -13.65
C GLY A 183 -7.48 2.33 -13.11
N GLN A 184 -7.52 2.08 -11.81
CA GLN A 184 -6.64 1.10 -11.15
C GLN A 184 -7.48 0.06 -10.42
N PHE A 185 -7.03 -1.21 -10.45
CA PHE A 185 -7.69 -2.28 -9.70
C PHE A 185 -7.88 -1.90 -8.22
N PRO A 186 -9.06 -2.13 -7.59
CA PRO A 186 -10.19 -2.96 -8.04
C PRO A 186 -11.27 -2.22 -8.86
N ALA A 187 -11.02 -1.00 -9.30
CA ALA A 187 -11.88 -0.28 -10.22
C ALA A 187 -11.42 -0.49 -11.67
N ALA A 188 -12.35 -0.48 -12.61
CA ALA A 188 -12.10 -0.50 -14.05
C ALA A 188 -13.17 0.32 -14.77
N ALA A 189 -13.18 1.64 -14.53
CA ALA A 189 -14.26 2.50 -14.96
C ALA A 189 -13.90 3.31 -16.21
N SER A 190 -14.84 3.43 -17.12
CA SER A 190 -14.81 4.38 -18.25
C SER A 190 -15.31 5.77 -17.88
N SER A 191 -15.86 5.94 -16.68
CA SER A 191 -16.42 7.20 -16.20
C SER A 191 -15.36 8.19 -15.71
N ASN A 192 -15.76 9.47 -15.51
CA ASN A 192 -14.83 10.49 -14.98
C ASN A 192 -14.54 10.32 -13.48
N ILE A 193 -15.42 9.65 -12.75
CA ILE A 193 -15.26 9.28 -11.34
C ILE A 193 -15.73 7.83 -11.26
N GLY A 194 -14.78 6.91 -11.21
CA GLY A 194 -15.03 5.48 -11.18
C GLY A 194 -14.82 4.86 -9.81
N ALA A 195 -14.25 5.62 -8.84
CA ALA A 195 -14.17 5.13 -7.47
C ALA A 195 -14.36 6.26 -6.46
N THR A 196 -15.02 5.94 -5.34
CA THR A 196 -15.21 6.88 -4.22
C THR A 196 -14.99 6.17 -2.89
N ASN A 197 -14.27 6.82 -1.98
CA ASN A 197 -14.04 6.31 -0.64
C ASN A 197 -14.45 7.34 0.43
N VAL A 198 -15.06 6.88 1.49
CA VAL A 198 -15.27 7.67 2.71
C VAL A 198 -14.74 6.89 3.90
N TYR A 199 -14.07 7.58 4.82
CA TYR A 199 -13.45 6.94 5.96
C TYR A 199 -13.53 7.77 7.23
N ALA A 200 -13.45 7.08 8.37
CA ALA A 200 -13.33 7.67 9.69
C ALA A 200 -12.27 6.88 10.48
N LYS A 201 -11.33 7.61 11.10
CA LYS A 201 -10.30 7.03 11.98
C LYS A 201 -10.40 7.68 13.36
N PHE A 202 -10.22 6.87 14.37
CA PHE A 202 -10.25 7.25 15.79
C PHE A 202 -9.01 6.70 16.47
N GLY A 203 -8.42 7.45 17.38
CA GLY A 203 -7.26 6.99 18.14
C GLY A 203 -7.08 7.73 19.43
N ASP A 204 -6.49 7.06 20.41
CA ASP A 204 -6.18 7.64 21.72
C ASP A 204 -5.10 6.81 22.43
N ASP A 205 -4.62 7.30 23.55
CA ASP A 205 -3.75 6.59 24.45
C ASP A 205 -4.57 6.11 25.67
N PHE A 206 -4.51 4.82 26.00
CA PHE A 206 -5.08 4.35 27.27
C PHE A 206 -4.22 4.77 28.45
N ASP A 207 -2.91 4.83 28.25
CA ASP A 207 -1.89 5.29 29.19
C ASP A 207 -0.56 5.57 28.44
N GLU A 208 0.49 5.95 29.15
CA GLU A 208 1.83 6.26 28.58
C GLU A 208 2.44 5.11 27.77
N SER A 209 1.97 3.89 27.96
CA SER A 209 2.52 2.68 27.31
C SER A 209 1.62 2.10 26.24
N ASN A 210 0.37 2.51 26.16
CA ASN A 210 -0.64 1.89 25.31
C ASN A 210 -1.36 2.91 24.44
N SER A 211 -1.22 2.80 23.13
CA SER A 211 -1.97 3.58 22.15
C SER A 211 -2.78 2.68 21.23
N TRP A 212 -3.88 3.20 20.72
CA TRP A 212 -4.74 2.49 19.79
C TRP A 212 -5.28 3.39 18.69
N GLN A 213 -5.57 2.77 17.55
CA GLN A 213 -6.30 3.38 16.44
C GLN A 213 -7.34 2.37 15.95
N ALA A 214 -8.52 2.87 15.60
CA ALA A 214 -9.56 2.12 14.91
C ALA A 214 -10.06 2.92 13.72
N GLY A 215 -10.39 2.25 12.64
CA GLY A 215 -10.90 2.86 11.42
C GLY A 215 -12.07 2.10 10.83
N ILE A 216 -12.86 2.81 10.06
CA ILE A 216 -13.87 2.26 9.15
C ILE A 216 -13.79 3.01 7.84
N SER A 217 -13.91 2.29 6.73
CA SER A 217 -13.94 2.88 5.38
C SER A 217 -14.93 2.16 4.50
N TRP A 218 -15.44 2.89 3.51
CA TRP A 218 -16.31 2.40 2.47
C TRP A 218 -15.82 2.91 1.13
N LEU A 219 -15.28 2.01 0.32
CA LEU A 219 -14.88 2.24 -1.05
C LEU A 219 -15.93 1.63 -1.97
N ARG A 220 -16.44 2.42 -2.92
CA ARG A 220 -17.25 1.95 -4.03
C ARG A 220 -16.47 2.13 -5.32
N THR A 221 -16.44 1.09 -6.14
CA THR A 221 -15.83 1.10 -7.48
C THR A 221 -16.86 0.78 -8.54
N ASP A 222 -16.73 1.43 -9.67
CA ASP A 222 -17.45 1.10 -10.90
C ASP A 222 -16.48 0.30 -11.80
N ASN A 223 -17.02 -0.71 -12.46
CA ASN A 223 -16.29 -1.57 -13.38
C ASN A 223 -17.09 -1.69 -14.67
N ASP A 224 -16.47 -1.39 -15.80
CA ASP A 224 -17.07 -1.45 -17.12
C ASP A 224 -16.39 -2.53 -17.96
N PHE A 225 -17.18 -3.38 -18.57
CA PHE A 225 -16.70 -4.50 -19.40
C PHE A 225 -15.76 -4.03 -20.52
N GLY A 226 -14.56 -4.61 -20.59
CA GLY A 226 -13.67 -4.46 -21.76
C GLY A 226 -12.81 -3.20 -21.79
N GLU A 227 -12.72 -2.40 -20.72
CA GLU A 227 -11.80 -1.25 -20.63
C GLU A 227 -10.53 -1.52 -19.80
N CYS A 228 -10.30 -2.74 -19.39
CA CYS A 228 -9.03 -3.10 -18.81
C CYS A 228 -7.94 -3.02 -19.88
N SER A 229 -6.89 -2.29 -19.59
CA SER A 229 -5.67 -2.37 -20.37
C SER A 229 -5.09 -3.77 -20.18
N THR A 230 -5.45 -4.69 -21.07
CA THR A 230 -4.61 -5.84 -21.27
C THR A 230 -3.24 -5.30 -21.64
N HIS A 231 -2.22 -5.56 -20.85
CA HIS A 231 -0.88 -5.56 -21.37
C HIS A 231 -0.89 -6.61 -22.48
N ASP A 232 -1.05 -6.11 -23.70
CA ASP A 232 -0.98 -6.90 -24.92
C ASP A 232 0.47 -7.43 -24.99
N HIS A 233 0.69 -8.60 -24.42
CA HIS A 233 1.88 -9.38 -24.73
C HIS A 233 1.76 -9.74 -26.20
N GLY A 234 2.26 -8.84 -27.04
CA GLY A 234 2.32 -9.07 -28.46
C GLY A 234 3.07 -10.36 -28.75
N ASP A 235 2.31 -11.42 -28.90
CA ASP A 235 2.78 -12.65 -29.54
C ASP A 235 3.15 -12.33 -30.99
N ASP A 236 4.35 -11.80 -31.20
CA ASP A 236 5.03 -11.82 -32.48
C ASP A 236 5.40 -13.29 -32.79
N HIS A 237 4.39 -14.08 -33.11
CA HIS A 237 4.61 -15.37 -33.76
C HIS A 237 5.05 -15.12 -35.18
N ASP A 238 6.36 -15.03 -35.41
CA ASP A 238 6.97 -15.23 -36.69
C ASP A 238 6.68 -16.65 -37.18
N ASP A 239 5.96 -16.72 -38.30
CA ASP A 239 5.67 -17.92 -39.07
C ASP A 239 6.96 -18.75 -39.31
N HIS A 240 7.05 -19.93 -38.74
CA HIS A 240 7.87 -21.01 -39.23
C HIS A 240 7.04 -22.25 -39.43
N ASP A 241 6.76 -22.50 -40.72
CA ASP A 241 6.26 -23.75 -41.28
C ASP A 241 7.19 -24.96 -40.96
N ASP A 242 6.54 -26.11 -40.91
CA ASP A 242 7.02 -27.47 -41.06
C ASP A 242 7.59 -28.25 -39.88
N HIS A 243 6.84 -29.20 -39.37
CA HIS A 243 7.05 -30.65 -39.52
C HIS A 243 6.26 -31.50 -38.48
N ASP A 244 5.60 -32.48 -39.08
CA ASP A 244 4.93 -33.70 -38.66
C ASP A 244 5.43 -34.43 -37.40
N ASP A 245 4.42 -35.08 -36.79
CA ASP A 245 4.42 -36.39 -36.11
C ASP A 245 4.61 -36.50 -34.57
N HIS A 246 3.51 -36.99 -34.00
CA HIS A 246 3.38 -37.94 -32.88
C HIS A 246 3.62 -37.47 -31.42
N ASP A 247 2.65 -37.50 -30.59
CA ASP A 247 2.24 -38.59 -29.70
C ASP A 247 1.40 -38.05 -28.53
N ASP A 248 0.41 -38.82 -28.20
CA ASP A 248 -0.55 -38.68 -27.11
C ASP A 248 0.11 -38.22 -25.79
N HIS A 249 -0.18 -37.01 -25.38
CA HIS A 249 -0.13 -36.60 -23.97
C HIS A 249 -1.53 -36.22 -23.56
N ASP A 250 -2.05 -36.96 -22.59
CA ASP A 250 -3.25 -36.62 -21.83
C ASP A 250 -3.08 -35.20 -21.27
N ASP A 251 -3.68 -34.23 -21.94
CA ASP A 251 -3.83 -32.87 -21.47
C ASP A 251 -4.75 -32.92 -20.23
N HIS A 252 -4.16 -32.89 -19.07
CA HIS A 252 -4.84 -32.41 -17.89
C HIS A 252 -5.00 -30.89 -18.09
N ASP A 253 -6.09 -30.52 -18.75
CA ASP A 253 -6.57 -29.14 -18.76
C ASP A 253 -6.94 -28.75 -17.33
N ASP A 254 -5.95 -28.32 -16.58
CA ASP A 254 -6.15 -27.70 -15.27
C ASP A 254 -6.48 -26.22 -15.56
N HIS A 255 -7.70 -25.99 -16.08
CA HIS A 255 -8.26 -24.66 -16.26
C HIS A 255 -8.62 -24.09 -14.90
N GLY A 256 -7.63 -23.59 -14.18
CA GLY A 256 -7.88 -22.63 -13.13
C GLY A 256 -8.56 -21.41 -13.75
N PHE A 257 -9.74 -21.06 -13.31
CA PHE A 257 -10.45 -19.89 -13.77
C PHE A 257 -9.68 -18.62 -13.37
N GLU A 258 -8.94 -18.02 -14.29
CA GLU A 258 -8.45 -16.65 -14.16
C GLU A 258 -9.60 -15.69 -14.45
N PHE A 259 -10.24 -15.18 -13.42
CA PHE A 259 -11.16 -14.06 -13.55
C PHE A 259 -10.38 -12.75 -13.51
N GLY A 260 -10.08 -12.15 -14.64
CA GLY A 260 -9.53 -10.81 -14.69
C GLY A 260 -10.52 -9.75 -14.18
N ALA A 261 -10.03 -8.61 -13.69
CA ALA A 261 -10.88 -7.46 -13.32
C ALA A 261 -11.76 -7.00 -14.47
N CYS A 262 -11.40 -7.34 -15.70
CA CYS A 262 -12.06 -7.01 -16.95
C CYS A 262 -13.31 -7.83 -17.24
N ASP A 263 -13.53 -8.90 -16.52
CA ASP A 263 -14.66 -9.79 -16.74
C ASP A 263 -15.91 -9.40 -15.93
N PHE A 264 -15.82 -8.29 -15.17
CA PHE A 264 -16.91 -7.80 -14.36
C PHE A 264 -17.41 -6.43 -14.83
N ASP A 265 -18.74 -6.32 -15.03
CA ASP A 265 -19.44 -5.08 -15.35
C ASP A 265 -20.45 -4.79 -14.23
N GLY A 266 -20.19 -3.77 -13.43
CA GLY A 266 -21.04 -3.45 -12.29
C GLY A 266 -20.34 -2.65 -11.21
N ASN A 267 -20.80 -2.80 -9.97
CA ASN A 267 -20.27 -2.07 -8.84
C ASN A 267 -19.75 -3.02 -7.76
N LYS A 268 -18.62 -2.67 -7.16
CA LYS A 268 -18.13 -3.33 -5.96
C LYS A 268 -18.12 -2.35 -4.79
N ASP A 269 -18.69 -2.75 -3.66
CA ASP A 269 -18.72 -1.98 -2.42
C ASP A 269 -17.82 -2.68 -1.37
N PHE A 270 -16.74 -2.05 -0.99
CA PHE A 270 -15.80 -2.53 0.02
C PHE A 270 -16.07 -1.85 1.35
N TYR A 271 -16.45 -2.59 2.36
CA TYR A 271 -16.57 -2.12 3.74
C TYR A 271 -15.40 -2.69 4.53
N VAL A 272 -14.56 -1.81 5.06
CA VAL A 272 -13.36 -2.23 5.80
C VAL A 272 -13.41 -1.66 7.20
N ALA A 273 -13.12 -2.52 8.19
CA ALA A 273 -12.91 -2.13 9.56
C ALA A 273 -11.49 -2.52 9.98
N ASP A 274 -10.77 -1.61 10.58
CA ASP A 274 -9.39 -1.80 11.04
C ASP A 274 -9.21 -1.46 12.52
N PHE A 275 -8.24 -2.13 13.14
CA PHE A 275 -7.83 -1.87 14.51
C PHE A 275 -6.34 -2.13 14.68
N VAL A 276 -5.66 -1.19 15.33
CA VAL A 276 -4.25 -1.31 15.69
C VAL A 276 -4.08 -0.92 17.15
N TRP A 277 -3.39 -1.77 17.89
CA TRP A 277 -2.95 -1.48 19.23
C TRP A 277 -1.44 -1.60 19.33
N LYS A 278 -0.82 -0.61 19.97
CA LYS A 278 0.62 -0.56 20.19
C LYS A 278 0.91 -0.41 21.67
N TRP A 279 1.79 -1.27 22.12
CA TRP A 279 2.33 -1.21 23.48
C TRP A 279 3.84 -0.98 23.45
N ALA A 280 4.30 -0.05 24.28
CA ALA A 280 5.71 0.19 24.50
C ALA A 280 5.94 0.65 25.94
N PRO A 281 6.84 0.04 26.73
CA PRO A 281 7.06 0.42 28.12
C PRO A 281 7.39 1.90 28.26
N ASN A 282 6.58 2.66 29.02
CA ASN A 282 6.70 4.10 29.21
C ASN A 282 6.79 4.88 27.87
N GLY A 283 6.07 4.46 26.85
CA GLY A 283 6.09 5.06 25.52
C GLY A 283 7.39 4.87 24.72
N ASN A 284 8.34 4.08 25.23
CA ASN A 284 9.64 3.90 24.60
C ASN A 284 9.68 2.66 23.69
N TYR A 285 9.17 2.81 22.47
CA TYR A 285 9.11 1.76 21.44
C TYR A 285 10.47 1.31 20.91
N LYS A 286 11.56 2.02 21.23
CA LYS A 286 12.90 1.74 20.71
C LYS A 286 13.48 0.41 21.20
N TYR A 287 13.20 0.03 22.43
CA TYR A 287 13.78 -1.17 23.04
C TYR A 287 12.83 -2.34 23.06
N GLN A 288 11.60 -2.08 23.42
CA GLN A 288 10.54 -3.09 23.45
C GLN A 288 9.25 -2.48 22.92
N SER A 289 8.55 -3.23 22.09
CA SER A 289 7.21 -2.85 21.65
C SER A 289 6.44 -4.09 21.20
N LEU A 290 5.14 -4.02 21.31
CA LEU A 290 4.23 -4.98 20.73
C LEU A 290 3.22 -4.21 19.90
N THR A 291 3.02 -4.65 18.67
CA THR A 291 1.97 -4.13 17.78
C THR A 291 1.02 -5.27 17.46
N TRP A 292 -0.25 -5.07 17.71
CA TRP A 292 -1.32 -5.92 17.22
C TRP A 292 -2.14 -5.14 16.21
N GLN A 293 -2.38 -5.75 15.05
CA GLN A 293 -3.07 -5.15 13.92
C GLN A 293 -4.04 -6.17 13.34
N SER A 294 -5.25 -5.73 13.00
CA SER A 294 -6.25 -6.58 12.38
C SER A 294 -7.16 -5.75 11.49
N GLU A 295 -7.54 -6.30 10.34
CA GLU A 295 -8.51 -5.70 9.43
C GLU A 295 -9.49 -6.76 8.95
N TYR A 296 -10.73 -6.33 8.73
CA TYR A 296 -11.82 -7.14 8.21
C TYR A 296 -12.42 -6.44 6.99
N PHE A 297 -12.57 -7.19 5.92
CA PHE A 297 -13.15 -6.75 4.65
C PHE A 297 -14.47 -7.48 4.42
N TYR A 298 -15.47 -6.73 3.98
CA TYR A 298 -16.71 -7.22 3.43
C TYR A 298 -16.89 -6.55 2.06
N VAL A 299 -16.84 -7.35 0.99
CA VAL A 299 -16.92 -6.88 -0.39
C VAL A 299 -18.22 -7.38 -0.99
N LYS A 300 -19.09 -6.45 -1.37
CA LYS A 300 -20.36 -6.74 -2.03
C LYS A 300 -20.22 -6.45 -3.52
N GLU A 301 -20.73 -7.37 -4.34
CA GLU A 301 -20.70 -7.26 -5.79
C GLU A 301 -22.12 -7.27 -6.36
N ASP A 302 -22.41 -6.30 -7.22
CA ASP A 302 -23.68 -6.17 -7.94
C ASP A 302 -23.37 -5.89 -9.41
N GLY A 303 -23.44 -6.90 -10.29
CA GLY A 303 -23.11 -6.75 -11.70
C GLY A 303 -23.16 -8.05 -12.50
N TRP A 304 -22.51 -8.02 -13.65
CA TRP A 304 -22.43 -9.12 -14.60
C TRP A 304 -21.01 -9.60 -14.69
N TYR A 305 -20.79 -10.92 -14.58
CA TYR A 305 -19.53 -11.56 -14.95
C TYR A 305 -19.64 -12.10 -16.37
N GLY A 306 -18.57 -11.95 -17.13
CA GLY A 306 -18.44 -12.53 -18.45
C GLY A 306 -17.45 -13.68 -18.43
N GLU A 307 -17.79 -14.73 -19.14
CA GLU A 307 -16.95 -15.91 -19.28
C GLU A 307 -16.96 -16.33 -20.75
N GLU A 308 -15.81 -16.63 -21.32
CA GLU A 308 -15.70 -17.13 -22.67
C GLU A 308 -15.64 -18.67 -22.64
N HIS A 309 -16.73 -19.31 -23.04
CA HIS A 309 -16.81 -20.75 -23.23
C HIS A 309 -16.86 -21.10 -24.73
N GLU A 310 -15.90 -21.90 -25.21
CA GLU A 310 -15.84 -22.40 -26.59
C GLU A 310 -16.01 -21.31 -27.68
N GLY A 311 -15.49 -20.09 -27.42
CA GLY A 311 -15.61 -18.93 -28.32
C GLY A 311 -16.99 -18.24 -28.26
N ALA A 312 -17.82 -18.56 -27.30
CA ALA A 312 -19.06 -17.85 -26.98
C ALA A 312 -18.93 -17.14 -25.63
N PHE A 313 -19.21 -15.85 -25.63
CA PHE A 313 -19.20 -15.04 -24.42
C PHE A 313 -20.52 -15.20 -23.68
N GLU A 314 -20.49 -15.81 -22.50
CA GLU A 314 -21.64 -15.95 -21.62
C GLU A 314 -21.56 -14.96 -20.47
N ARG A 315 -22.71 -14.43 -20.05
CA ARG A 315 -22.82 -13.47 -18.94
C ARG A 315 -23.65 -14.06 -17.81
N GLU A 316 -23.09 -14.05 -16.62
CA GLU A 316 -23.78 -14.42 -15.40
C GLU A 316 -24.08 -13.18 -14.54
N LEU A 317 -25.33 -12.99 -14.16
CA LEU A 317 -25.73 -11.90 -13.28
C LEU A 317 -25.44 -12.28 -11.82
N ARG A 318 -24.63 -11.47 -11.15
CA ARG A 318 -24.38 -11.53 -9.72
C ARG A 318 -25.13 -10.42 -9.02
N GLN A 319 -25.98 -10.76 -8.09
CA GLN A 319 -26.72 -9.79 -7.27
C GLN A 319 -26.62 -10.18 -5.80
N ASP A 320 -26.26 -9.18 -4.97
CA ASP A 320 -26.07 -9.37 -3.53
C ASP A 320 -25.01 -10.43 -3.18
N ASP A 321 -24.12 -10.75 -4.11
CA ASP A 321 -22.98 -11.63 -3.81
C ASP A 321 -21.96 -10.93 -2.94
N HIS A 322 -21.31 -11.66 -2.04
CA HIS A 322 -20.37 -11.04 -1.13
C HIS A 322 -19.19 -11.96 -0.78
N ASN A 323 -18.04 -11.36 -0.77
CA ASN A 323 -16.79 -11.96 -0.34
C ASN A 323 -16.37 -11.34 0.98
N THR A 324 -15.83 -12.11 1.90
CA THR A 324 -15.28 -11.58 3.13
C THR A 324 -13.85 -12.08 3.34
N GLY A 325 -13.07 -11.29 4.07
CA GLY A 325 -11.73 -11.69 4.43
C GLY A 325 -11.23 -10.90 5.63
N TRP A 326 -10.25 -11.43 6.31
CA TRP A 326 -9.63 -10.77 7.44
C TRP A 326 -8.20 -11.25 7.64
N TYR A 327 -7.44 -10.43 8.32
CA TYR A 327 -6.17 -10.85 8.88
C TYR A 327 -5.97 -10.29 10.27
N SER A 328 -5.10 -10.94 11.01
CA SER A 328 -4.62 -10.45 12.29
C SER A 328 -3.13 -10.76 12.43
N SER A 329 -2.36 -9.78 12.86
CA SER A 329 -0.92 -9.91 13.05
C SER A 329 -0.49 -9.36 14.41
N VAL A 330 0.52 -10.02 14.99
CA VAL A 330 1.19 -9.56 16.20
C VAL A 330 2.67 -9.53 15.95
N VAL A 331 3.30 -8.39 16.20
CA VAL A 331 4.76 -8.21 16.07
C VAL A 331 5.30 -7.76 17.41
N TYR A 332 6.27 -8.50 17.95
CA TYR A 332 6.96 -8.18 19.18
C TYR A 332 8.44 -7.86 18.93
N ARG A 333 8.84 -6.69 19.34
CA ARG A 333 10.23 -6.24 19.36
C ARG A 333 10.75 -6.41 20.79
N TRP A 334 11.80 -7.20 20.98
CA TRP A 334 12.39 -7.39 22.32
C TRP A 334 13.74 -6.67 22.48
N SER A 335 14.28 -6.11 21.41
CA SER A 335 15.48 -5.29 21.43
C SER A 335 15.48 -4.30 20.27
N PRO A 336 16.35 -3.29 20.25
CA PRO A 336 16.42 -2.36 19.12
C PRO A 336 16.65 -3.03 17.76
N ASN A 337 17.27 -4.21 17.77
CA ASN A 337 17.69 -4.88 16.55
C ASN A 337 16.82 -6.10 16.16
N TRP A 338 15.99 -6.61 17.07
CA TRP A 338 15.28 -7.85 16.82
C TRP A 338 13.78 -7.73 17.08
N SER A 339 13.00 -8.22 16.15
CA SER A 339 11.57 -8.42 16.28
C SER A 339 11.16 -9.76 15.65
N ALA A 340 10.03 -10.27 16.07
CA ALA A 340 9.38 -11.42 15.45
C ALA A 340 7.89 -11.20 15.42
N GLY A 341 7.22 -11.83 14.48
CA GLY A 341 5.78 -11.71 14.32
C GLY A 341 5.13 -12.97 13.80
N ILE A 342 3.84 -13.01 14.00
CA ILE A 342 2.93 -13.97 13.43
C ILE A 342 1.76 -13.23 12.79
N ARG A 343 1.35 -13.65 11.59
CA ARG A 343 0.15 -13.20 10.90
C ARG A 343 -0.67 -14.41 10.46
N TYR A 344 -1.98 -14.28 10.57
CA TYR A 344 -2.94 -15.21 10.01
C TYR A 344 -3.92 -14.45 9.14
N SER A 345 -4.20 -14.97 7.96
CA SER A 345 -5.16 -14.43 6.99
C SER A 345 -6.13 -15.51 6.57
N GLU A 346 -7.40 -15.15 6.40
CA GLU A 346 -8.44 -16.06 5.91
C GLU A 346 -9.42 -15.28 5.00
N LEU A 347 -9.75 -15.88 3.88
CA LEU A 347 -10.81 -15.42 3.00
C LEU A 347 -12.01 -16.34 3.11
N LYS A 348 -13.16 -15.80 2.88
CA LYS A 348 -14.40 -16.53 2.66
C LYS A 348 -15.05 -15.94 1.43
N PRO A 349 -14.68 -16.44 0.25
CA PRO A 349 -15.33 -16.08 -1.00
C PRO A 349 -16.80 -16.52 -0.97
N SER A 350 -17.59 -15.98 -1.88
CA SER A 350 -18.94 -16.49 -2.09
C SER A 350 -18.89 -17.94 -2.60
N ASP A 351 -19.98 -18.69 -2.37
CA ASP A 351 -20.05 -20.10 -2.81
C ASP A 351 -19.90 -20.23 -4.34
N THR A 352 -20.13 -19.14 -5.09
CA THR A 352 -19.96 -19.10 -6.54
C THR A 352 -18.50 -19.20 -6.99
N TYR A 353 -17.58 -18.68 -6.19
CA TYR A 353 -16.14 -18.71 -6.53
C TYR A 353 -15.40 -19.93 -5.94
N SER A 354 -15.94 -20.54 -4.90
CA SER A 354 -15.08 -21.42 -4.08
C SER A 354 -15.72 -22.72 -3.62
N ASP A 355 -16.97 -23.01 -4.02
CA ASP A 355 -17.71 -24.20 -3.50
C ASP A 355 -17.62 -24.37 -1.96
N GLY A 356 -17.42 -23.24 -1.25
CA GLY A 356 -17.25 -23.20 0.21
C GLY A 356 -15.81 -23.39 0.71
N PHE A 357 -14.82 -23.45 -0.17
CA PHE A 357 -13.40 -23.41 0.18
C PHE A 357 -13.02 -22.06 0.81
N LYS A 358 -12.08 -22.06 1.76
CA LYS A 358 -11.62 -20.87 2.47
C LYS A 358 -10.13 -20.75 2.37
N PRO A 359 -9.63 -19.93 1.42
CA PRO A 359 -8.23 -19.59 1.32
C PRO A 359 -7.68 -19.02 2.63
N LYS A 360 -6.52 -19.49 3.08
CA LYS A 360 -5.88 -19.01 4.30
C LYS A 360 -4.37 -19.09 4.20
N ALA A 361 -3.69 -18.25 4.98
CA ALA A 361 -2.24 -18.27 5.09
C ALA A 361 -1.80 -17.98 6.53
N THR A 362 -0.67 -18.55 6.93
CA THR A 362 -0.04 -18.30 8.22
C THR A 362 1.42 -17.94 8.00
N ASP A 363 1.81 -16.77 8.47
CA ASP A 363 3.17 -16.23 8.32
C ASP A 363 3.86 -16.17 9.66
N LEU A 364 5.13 -16.55 9.69
CA LEU A 364 6.06 -16.37 10.79
C LEU A 364 7.24 -15.58 10.30
N MET A 365 7.58 -14.47 10.95
CA MET A 365 8.73 -13.65 10.55
C MET A 365 9.67 -13.34 11.71
N VAL A 366 10.94 -13.13 11.37
CA VAL A 366 11.97 -12.60 12.26
C VAL A 366 12.73 -11.52 11.52
N ASP A 367 12.79 -10.32 12.10
CA ASP A 367 13.56 -9.20 11.59
C ASP A 367 14.83 -8.98 12.38
N TRP A 368 15.93 -8.78 11.66
CA TRP A 368 17.15 -8.21 12.19
C TRP A 368 17.37 -6.81 11.62
N ASN A 369 17.10 -5.81 12.45
CA ASN A 369 17.29 -4.40 12.12
C ASN A 369 18.73 -4.01 12.50
N TYR A 370 19.67 -4.06 11.55
CA TYR A 370 21.05 -3.64 11.78
C TYR A 370 21.13 -2.16 12.16
N SER A 371 20.33 -1.35 11.50
CA SER A 371 20.18 0.08 11.75
C SER A 371 18.75 0.53 11.42
N HIS A 372 18.49 1.82 11.57
CA HIS A 372 17.23 2.42 11.11
C HIS A 372 17.04 2.33 9.58
N PHE A 373 18.12 2.09 8.85
CA PHE A 373 18.14 2.10 7.39
C PHE A 373 18.31 0.72 6.74
N ALA A 374 18.47 -0.33 7.53
CA ALA A 374 18.74 -1.65 7.00
C ALA A 374 18.10 -2.74 7.85
N THR A 375 17.24 -3.52 7.23
CA THR A 375 16.54 -4.67 7.83
C THR A 375 16.79 -5.91 6.99
N VAL A 376 17.12 -7.01 7.66
CA VAL A 376 17.08 -8.36 7.08
C VAL A 376 15.90 -9.08 7.71
N ARG A 377 15.01 -9.62 6.89
CA ARG A 377 13.84 -10.39 7.29
C ARG A 377 13.97 -11.81 6.85
N LEU A 378 13.61 -12.72 7.72
CA LEU A 378 13.35 -14.13 7.40
C LEU A 378 11.87 -14.37 7.63
N GLN A 379 11.20 -14.97 6.65
CA GLN A 379 9.79 -15.33 6.72
C GLN A 379 9.59 -16.78 6.31
N TYR A 380 8.70 -17.45 7.01
CA TYR A 380 8.10 -18.70 6.61
C TYR A 380 6.59 -18.48 6.49
N THR A 381 6.04 -18.86 5.36
CA THR A 381 4.60 -18.83 5.09
C THR A 381 4.10 -20.24 4.79
N ARG A 382 3.05 -20.63 5.47
CA ARG A 382 2.21 -21.75 5.09
C ARG A 382 1.03 -21.18 4.34
N ASP A 383 1.05 -21.32 3.03
CA ASP A 383 -0.01 -20.85 2.13
C ASP A 383 -0.96 -22.02 1.80
N GLU A 384 -2.21 -21.89 2.19
CA GLU A 384 -3.30 -22.80 1.95
C GLU A 384 -4.41 -22.03 1.20
N SER A 385 -4.01 -21.21 0.21
CA SER A 385 -4.93 -20.37 -0.55
C SER A 385 -5.57 -21.09 -1.74
N MET A 386 -5.04 -22.24 -2.13
CA MET A 386 -5.62 -23.10 -3.17
C MET A 386 -6.23 -24.37 -2.56
N GLU A 387 -7.30 -24.86 -3.18
CA GLU A 387 -7.92 -26.11 -2.80
C GLU A 387 -7.01 -27.29 -3.18
N ASP A 388 -6.83 -28.23 -2.24
CA ASP A 388 -6.00 -29.44 -2.38
C ASP A 388 -4.49 -29.20 -2.60
N MET A 389 -4.02 -27.96 -2.54
CA MET A 389 -2.60 -27.62 -2.67
C MET A 389 -2.15 -26.68 -1.55
N ASP A 390 -1.06 -27.06 -0.88
CA ASP A 390 -0.47 -26.26 0.17
C ASP A 390 0.96 -25.90 -0.21
N ASP A 391 1.34 -24.62 -0.11
CA ASP A 391 2.69 -24.16 -0.38
C ASP A 391 3.42 -23.80 0.92
N ASP A 392 4.64 -24.30 1.07
CA ASP A 392 5.56 -23.94 2.14
C ASP A 392 6.62 -22.98 1.57
N ILE A 393 6.53 -21.71 1.94
CA ILE A 393 7.33 -20.62 1.36
C ILE A 393 8.36 -20.15 2.38
N PHE A 394 9.63 -20.13 1.99
CA PHE A 394 10.72 -19.55 2.78
C PHE A 394 11.32 -18.35 2.06
N SER A 395 11.28 -17.19 2.69
CA SER A 395 11.80 -15.96 2.12
C SER A 395 12.89 -15.34 2.99
N ILE A 396 13.92 -14.81 2.34
CA ILE A 396 14.89 -13.89 2.94
C ILE A 396 14.82 -12.57 2.17
N GLN A 397 14.59 -11.48 2.89
CA GLN A 397 14.44 -10.15 2.32
C GLN A 397 15.46 -9.19 2.95
N PHE A 398 16.01 -8.31 2.14
CA PHE A 398 16.78 -7.16 2.61
C PHE A 398 16.07 -5.87 2.16
N VAL A 399 15.76 -5.02 3.13
CA VAL A 399 15.23 -3.68 2.88
C VAL A 399 16.26 -2.67 3.32
N GLY A 400 16.73 -1.85 2.38
CA GLY A 400 17.69 -0.80 2.61
C GLY A 400 17.17 0.56 2.18
N SER A 401 17.15 1.57 3.08
CA SER A 401 16.73 2.92 2.75
C SER A 401 17.89 3.91 2.75
N MET A 402 17.89 4.84 1.82
CA MET A 402 18.89 5.89 1.64
C MET A 402 18.21 7.26 1.56
N GLY A 403 18.89 8.29 2.09
CA GLY A 403 18.42 9.68 1.98
C GLY A 403 17.44 10.09 3.08
N ALA A 404 16.60 11.08 2.79
CA ALA A 404 15.63 11.62 3.72
C ALA A 404 14.37 10.75 3.76
N HIS A 405 14.48 9.57 4.33
CA HIS A 405 13.33 8.71 4.54
C HIS A 405 12.41 9.30 5.62
N GLY A 406 11.14 9.53 5.26
CA GLY A 406 10.15 10.08 6.19
C GLY A 406 9.91 9.15 7.39
N ALA A 407 9.59 9.72 8.55
CA ALA A 407 9.13 8.93 9.67
C ALA A 407 7.79 8.26 9.31
N HIS A 408 7.69 6.96 9.58
CA HIS A 408 6.44 6.24 9.37
C HIS A 408 5.37 6.77 10.33
N LEU A 409 4.22 7.12 9.80
CA LEU A 409 3.04 7.49 10.57
C LEU A 409 2.53 6.27 11.35
N PHE A 410 1.82 6.57 12.45
CA PHE A 410 1.20 5.56 13.33
C PHE A 410 0.42 4.51 12.58
#